data_573c6f7ab407c4a084fb3fff4b953d36
#
_entry.id   573c6f7ab407c4a084fb3fff4b953d36
#
_cell.length_a   1.000
_cell.length_b   1.000
_cell.length_c   1.000
_cell.angle_alpha   90.00
_cell.angle_beta   90.00
_cell.angle_gamma   90.00
#
_symmetry.space_group_name_H-M   'P 1'
#
loop_
_entity.id
_entity.type
_entity.pdbx_description
1 polymer ?
#
loop_
_entity_poly.entity_id
_entity_poly.type
_entity_poly.pdbx_seq_one_letter_code
_entity_poly.pdbx_strand_id
1 'polypeptide(L)'
;MTREVFIALVEREQEALRGFLLALCCGNKSDADDLAQDALVKAYLSSAGYQEKGKFRAWIFKIAYNTFLNHKASFRTTESIDEARMLVSSTSAESSFEHQSLYLALRTLPPKERSAITLFYLNGYNVKEIASITETSEDAVKKQLSRGRDKLKEKLKL
;
A
#
# COMPACT_ATOMS: atom_id res chain seq x y z
N MET A 1 -6.09 -23.64 -7.84
CA MET A 1 -5.31 -23.50 -6.60
C MET A 1 -6.12 -24.08 -5.45
N THR A 2 -5.51 -24.91 -4.64
CA THR A 2 -6.19 -25.46 -3.47
C THR A 2 -6.21 -24.42 -2.33
N ARG A 3 -7.10 -24.62 -1.37
CA ARG A 3 -7.18 -23.78 -0.18
C ARG A 3 -5.87 -23.77 0.60
N GLU A 4 -5.25 -24.93 0.76
CA GLU A 4 -4.01 -25.09 1.51
C GLU A 4 -2.85 -24.35 0.85
N VAL A 5 -2.74 -24.40 -0.46
CA VAL A 5 -1.72 -23.68 -1.23
C VAL A 5 -1.95 -22.16 -1.11
N PHE A 6 -3.20 -21.72 -1.21
CA PHE A 6 -3.55 -20.31 -1.05
C PHE A 6 -3.14 -19.80 0.33
N ILE A 7 -3.49 -20.53 1.38
CA ILE A 7 -3.15 -20.14 2.76
C ILE A 7 -1.64 -20.03 2.93
N ALA A 8 -0.89 -21.01 2.42
CA ALA A 8 0.57 -20.97 2.52
C ALA A 8 1.19 -19.78 1.81
N LEU A 9 0.68 -19.43 0.62
CA LEU A 9 1.15 -18.26 -0.13
C LEU A 9 0.81 -16.96 0.58
N VAL A 10 -0.38 -16.85 1.16
CA VAL A 10 -0.79 -15.68 1.93
C VAL A 10 0.07 -15.52 3.18
N GLU A 11 0.31 -16.60 3.92
CA GLU A 11 1.16 -16.54 5.10
C GLU A 11 2.56 -16.02 4.78
N ARG A 12 3.10 -16.41 3.63
CA ARG A 12 4.40 -15.94 3.17
C ARG A 12 4.41 -14.44 2.85
N GLU A 13 3.33 -13.91 2.30
CA GLU A 13 3.27 -12.56 1.76
C GLU A 13 2.51 -11.55 2.62
N GLN A 14 1.81 -12.00 3.67
CA GLN A 14 0.90 -11.09 4.39
C GLN A 14 1.60 -9.94 5.12
N GLU A 15 2.82 -10.15 5.61
CA GLU A 15 3.55 -9.09 6.29
C GLU A 15 3.88 -7.94 5.32
N ALA A 16 4.39 -8.29 4.14
CA ALA A 16 4.67 -7.31 3.09
C ALA A 16 3.40 -6.60 2.62
N LEU A 17 2.31 -7.35 2.47
CA LEU A 17 1.01 -6.81 2.07
C LEU A 17 0.48 -5.81 3.08
N ARG A 18 0.52 -6.17 4.36
CA ARG A 18 0.05 -5.29 5.44
C ARG A 18 0.91 -4.03 5.56
N GLY A 19 2.22 -4.16 5.40
CA GLY A 19 3.13 -3.02 5.37
C GLY A 19 2.83 -2.06 4.23
N PHE A 20 2.56 -2.60 3.06
CA PHE A 20 2.16 -1.81 1.89
C PHE A 20 0.87 -1.02 2.17
N LEU A 21 -0.16 -1.70 2.66
CA LEU A 21 -1.45 -1.06 2.96
C LEU A 21 -1.33 -0.04 4.10
N LEU A 22 -0.52 -0.33 5.11
CA LEU A 22 -0.28 0.62 6.19
C LEU A 22 0.37 1.91 5.67
N ALA A 23 1.33 1.80 4.76
CA ALA A 23 1.94 2.97 4.13
C ALA A 23 0.93 3.74 3.28
N LEU A 24 0.09 3.05 2.50
CA LEU A 24 -0.96 3.69 1.71
C LEU A 24 -1.96 4.44 2.59
N CYS A 25 -2.26 3.90 3.76
CA CYS A 25 -3.18 4.51 4.72
C CYS A 25 -2.45 5.48 5.67
N CYS A 26 -1.20 5.79 5.39
CA CYS A 26 -0.40 6.77 6.14
C CYS A 26 -0.33 6.45 7.63
N GLY A 27 -0.20 5.17 7.97
CA GLY A 27 -0.06 4.71 9.35
C GLY A 27 -1.38 4.42 10.06
N ASN A 28 -2.51 4.60 9.41
CA ASN A 28 -3.81 4.26 10.01
C ASN A 28 -4.00 2.75 9.98
N LYS A 29 -3.71 2.11 11.12
CA LYS A 29 -3.73 0.66 11.25
C LYS A 29 -5.12 0.07 11.07
N SER A 30 -6.14 0.73 11.57
CA SER A 30 -7.53 0.27 11.44
C SER A 30 -7.95 0.18 9.98
N ASP A 31 -7.69 1.24 9.21
CA ASP A 31 -8.00 1.25 7.78
C ASP A 31 -7.18 0.21 7.03
N ALA A 32 -5.89 0.10 7.35
CA ALA A 32 -5.01 -0.86 6.70
C ALA A 32 -5.46 -2.30 6.95
N ASP A 33 -5.85 -2.62 8.17
CA ASP A 33 -6.34 -3.96 8.53
C ASP A 33 -7.64 -4.29 7.79
N ASP A 34 -8.57 -3.34 7.71
CA ASP A 34 -9.82 -3.52 6.97
C ASP A 34 -9.55 -3.77 5.48
N LEU A 35 -8.65 -3.00 4.88
CA LEU A 35 -8.26 -3.20 3.48
C LEU A 35 -7.58 -4.53 3.26
N ALA A 36 -6.72 -4.96 4.19
CA ALA A 36 -6.04 -6.25 4.10
C ALA A 36 -7.05 -7.40 4.12
N GLN A 37 -8.01 -7.37 5.04
CA GLN A 37 -9.05 -8.39 5.10
C GLN A 37 -9.87 -8.43 3.82
N ASP A 38 -10.29 -7.28 3.32
CA ASP A 38 -11.10 -7.18 2.11
C ASP A 38 -10.31 -7.68 0.89
N ALA A 39 -9.04 -7.29 0.78
CA ALA A 39 -8.17 -7.75 -0.31
C ALA A 39 -7.97 -9.27 -0.27
N LEU A 40 -7.77 -9.84 0.92
CA LEU A 40 -7.57 -11.28 1.08
C LEU A 40 -8.82 -12.08 0.72
N VAL A 41 -10.01 -11.57 1.07
CA VAL A 41 -11.28 -12.20 0.66
C VAL A 41 -11.42 -12.16 -0.85
N LYS A 42 -11.18 -11.01 -1.48
CA LYS A 42 -11.23 -10.88 -2.93
C LYS A 42 -10.23 -11.80 -3.62
N ALA A 43 -9.02 -11.90 -3.07
CA ALA A 43 -8.00 -12.79 -3.59
C ALA A 43 -8.44 -14.25 -3.53
N TYR A 44 -9.01 -14.67 -2.40
CA TYR A 44 -9.48 -16.04 -2.25
C TYR A 44 -10.58 -16.37 -3.25
N LEU A 45 -11.56 -15.46 -3.41
CA LEU A 45 -12.66 -15.66 -4.35
C LEU A 45 -12.17 -15.71 -5.82
N SER A 46 -11.07 -15.03 -6.11
CA SER A 46 -10.48 -15.01 -7.46
C SER A 46 -9.41 -16.09 -7.67
N SER A 47 -9.09 -16.86 -6.63
CA SER A 47 -7.94 -17.78 -6.67
C SER A 47 -8.12 -18.94 -7.67
N ALA A 48 -9.36 -19.31 -7.98
CA ALA A 48 -9.62 -20.39 -8.95
C ALA A 48 -9.08 -20.04 -10.34
N GLY A 49 -9.08 -18.76 -10.71
CA GLY A 49 -8.55 -18.30 -12.00
C GLY A 49 -7.07 -17.96 -11.99
N TYR A 50 -6.43 -18.04 -10.84
CA TYR A 50 -5.02 -17.72 -10.73
C TYR A 50 -4.15 -18.92 -11.09
N GLN A 51 -3.12 -18.66 -11.90
CA GLN A 51 -2.12 -19.67 -12.23
C GLN A 51 -0.81 -19.32 -11.56
N GLU A 52 -0.30 -20.22 -10.70
CA GLU A 52 0.97 -19.99 -9.99
C GLU A 52 2.15 -20.02 -10.94
N LYS A 53 2.77 -18.88 -11.17
CA LYS A 53 3.95 -18.70 -12.01
C LYS A 53 5.05 -17.94 -11.27
N GLY A 54 5.06 -18.02 -9.94
CA GLY A 54 6.00 -17.28 -9.12
C GLY A 54 5.68 -15.80 -8.96
N LYS A 55 4.46 -15.37 -9.31
CA LYS A 55 4.05 -13.96 -9.29
C LYS A 55 2.91 -13.69 -8.31
N PHE A 56 2.77 -14.52 -7.30
CA PHE A 56 1.68 -14.37 -6.32
C PHE A 56 1.74 -13.04 -5.61
N ARG A 57 2.92 -12.59 -5.20
CA ARG A 57 3.07 -11.29 -4.51
C ARG A 57 2.53 -10.14 -5.37
N ALA A 58 2.96 -10.06 -6.64
CA ALA A 58 2.50 -9.01 -7.54
C ALA A 58 0.98 -9.08 -7.76
N TRP A 59 0.45 -10.29 -7.89
CA TRP A 59 -0.99 -10.51 -8.08
C TRP A 59 -1.80 -10.03 -6.88
N ILE A 60 -1.39 -10.41 -5.66
CA ILE A 60 -2.13 -10.00 -4.46
C ILE A 60 -1.96 -8.52 -4.16
N PHE A 61 -0.80 -7.94 -4.49
CA PHE A 61 -0.57 -6.50 -4.34
C PHE A 61 -1.46 -5.69 -5.29
N LYS A 62 -1.68 -6.20 -6.50
CA LYS A 62 -2.61 -5.59 -7.45
C LYS A 62 -4.04 -5.56 -6.89
N ILE A 63 -4.48 -6.67 -6.31
CA ILE A 63 -5.80 -6.74 -5.66
C ILE A 63 -5.88 -5.75 -4.50
N ALA A 64 -4.84 -5.68 -3.67
CA ALA A 64 -4.78 -4.76 -2.55
C ALA A 64 -4.80 -3.30 -3.01
N TYR A 65 -4.05 -2.97 -4.05
CA TYR A 65 -4.02 -1.63 -4.60
C TYR A 65 -5.40 -1.21 -5.12
N ASN A 66 -6.06 -2.09 -5.87
CA ASN A 66 -7.40 -1.82 -6.39
C ASN A 66 -8.42 -1.70 -5.24
N THR A 67 -8.28 -2.51 -4.20
CA THR A 67 -9.12 -2.41 -3.01
C THR A 67 -8.94 -1.05 -2.35
N PHE A 68 -7.71 -0.58 -2.21
CA PHE A 68 -7.41 0.74 -1.67
C PHE A 68 -8.05 1.85 -2.51
N LEU A 69 -7.92 1.79 -3.83
CA LEU A 69 -8.50 2.81 -4.71
C LEU A 69 -10.03 2.85 -4.59
N ASN A 70 -10.67 1.69 -4.50
CA ASN A 70 -12.13 1.60 -4.38
C ASN A 70 -12.64 2.16 -3.05
N HIS A 71 -11.88 2.01 -1.99
CA HIS A 71 -12.23 2.52 -0.66
C HIS A 71 -11.86 3.99 -0.44
N LYS A 72 -11.04 4.55 -1.32
CA LYS A 72 -10.56 5.92 -1.23
C LYS A 72 -11.69 6.96 -1.11
N ALA A 73 -12.79 6.75 -1.84
CA ALA A 73 -13.93 7.65 -1.79
C ALA A 73 -14.61 7.65 -0.42
N SER A 74 -14.65 6.52 0.27
CA SER A 74 -15.20 6.40 1.63
C SER A 74 -14.34 7.08 2.67
N PHE A 75 -13.02 7.05 2.49
CA PHE A 75 -12.08 7.66 3.43
C PHE A 75 -12.06 9.20 3.35
N ARG A 76 -12.43 9.77 2.21
CA ARG A 76 -12.41 11.23 2.00
C ARG A 76 -13.36 12.01 2.90
N THR A 77 -14.42 11.40 3.37
CA THR A 77 -15.42 12.09 4.21
C THR A 77 -15.01 12.20 5.67
N THR A 78 -13.99 11.44 6.09
CA THR A 78 -13.53 11.41 7.48
C THR A 78 -12.12 11.94 7.66
N GLU A 79 -11.54 12.49 6.60
CA GLU A 79 -10.10 12.71 6.47
C GLU A 79 -9.50 13.84 7.31
N SER A 80 -10.24 14.82 7.79
CA SER A 80 -9.54 16.03 8.21
C SER A 80 -9.21 16.10 9.70
N ILE A 81 -9.98 15.49 10.58
CA ILE A 81 -9.77 15.64 12.02
C ILE A 81 -9.41 14.32 12.69
N ASP A 82 -10.01 13.23 12.25
CA ASP A 82 -9.83 11.93 12.88
C ASP A 82 -8.49 11.27 12.53
N GLU A 83 -7.96 11.51 11.33
CA GLU A 83 -6.65 10.98 10.93
C GLU A 83 -5.50 11.55 11.76
N ALA A 84 -5.52 12.86 12.01
CA ALA A 84 -4.50 13.50 12.83
C ALA A 84 -4.51 12.94 14.26
N ARG A 85 -5.70 12.64 14.78
CA ARG A 85 -5.85 12.02 16.11
C ARG A 85 -5.39 10.58 16.13
N MET A 86 -5.67 9.81 15.08
CA MET A 86 -5.28 8.41 15.00
C MET A 86 -3.77 8.23 14.86
N LEU A 87 -3.11 9.11 14.12
CA LEU A 87 -1.65 9.11 14.02
C LEU A 87 -0.99 9.36 15.37
N VAL A 88 -1.63 10.13 16.25
CA VAL A 88 -1.12 10.44 17.59
C VAL A 88 -1.45 9.34 18.60
N SER A 89 -2.59 8.65 18.45
CA SER A 89 -3.08 7.71 19.46
C SER A 89 -2.76 6.24 19.22
N SER A 90 -2.33 5.85 18.02
CA SER A 90 -2.18 4.45 17.64
C SER A 90 -0.84 3.82 18.01
N THR A 91 -0.07 4.38 18.92
CA THR A 91 1.35 4.11 18.95
C THR A 91 1.90 3.56 20.25
N SER A 92 2.61 2.46 20.17
CA SER A 92 3.69 2.13 21.09
C SER A 92 4.79 3.19 20.90
N ALA A 93 5.22 3.79 21.97
CA ALA A 93 5.90 5.10 21.99
C ALA A 93 7.22 5.24 21.22
N GLU A 94 7.94 4.17 20.90
CA GLU A 94 9.28 4.29 20.30
C GLU A 94 9.33 4.12 18.78
N SER A 95 8.56 3.19 18.22
CA SER A 95 8.48 3.01 16.77
C SER A 95 7.68 4.12 16.10
N SER A 96 6.90 4.88 16.88
CA SER A 96 6.00 5.88 16.35
C SER A 96 6.67 7.17 15.91
N PHE A 97 7.78 7.59 16.54
CA PHE A 97 8.42 8.85 16.16
C PHE A 97 9.12 8.78 14.81
N GLU A 98 9.85 7.71 14.56
CA GLU A 98 10.56 7.52 13.28
C GLU A 98 9.59 7.32 12.13
N HIS A 99 8.55 6.51 12.33
CA HIS A 99 7.56 6.21 11.29
C HIS A 99 6.53 7.31 11.13
N GLN A 100 6.26 8.08 12.18
CA GLN A 100 5.26 9.15 12.14
C GLN A 100 5.67 10.24 11.14
N SER A 101 6.93 10.66 11.14
CA SER A 101 7.42 11.65 10.17
C SER A 101 7.27 11.15 8.73
N LEU A 102 7.57 9.87 8.51
CA LEU A 102 7.42 9.24 7.21
C LEU A 102 5.95 9.21 6.78
N TYR A 103 5.05 8.79 7.65
CA TYR A 103 3.62 8.73 7.33
C TYR A 103 3.04 10.11 7.06
N LEU A 104 3.45 11.12 7.82
CA LEU A 104 3.03 12.50 7.57
C LEU A 104 3.51 12.99 6.21
N ALA A 105 4.74 12.65 5.84
CA ALA A 105 5.27 12.98 4.52
C ALA A 105 4.53 12.25 3.41
N LEU A 106 4.27 10.96 3.56
CA LEU A 106 3.51 10.18 2.58
C LEU A 106 2.09 10.71 2.41
N ARG A 107 1.49 11.22 3.47
CA ARG A 107 0.15 11.81 3.44
C ARG A 107 0.07 13.01 2.51
N THR A 108 1.16 13.74 2.31
CA THR A 108 1.19 14.88 1.40
C THR A 108 1.22 14.47 -0.07
N LEU A 109 1.49 13.20 -0.37
CA LEU A 109 1.54 12.69 -1.72
C LEU A 109 0.15 12.27 -2.19
N PRO A 110 -0.23 12.58 -3.43
CA PRO A 110 -1.42 11.96 -4.02
C PRO A 110 -1.30 10.44 -4.00
N PRO A 111 -2.41 9.71 -3.97
CA PRO A 111 -2.39 8.24 -3.85
C PRO A 111 -1.53 7.53 -4.90
N LYS A 112 -1.51 8.00 -6.13
CA LYS A 112 -0.70 7.37 -7.18
C LYS A 112 0.81 7.53 -6.92
N GLU A 113 1.23 8.71 -6.50
CA GLU A 113 2.63 8.97 -6.15
C GLU A 113 3.02 8.20 -4.89
N ARG A 114 2.15 8.19 -3.90
CA ARG A 114 2.35 7.44 -2.66
C ARG A 114 2.52 5.96 -2.94
N SER A 115 1.68 5.39 -3.78
CA SER A 115 1.73 3.97 -4.15
C SER A 115 3.03 3.63 -4.87
N ALA A 116 3.42 4.45 -5.85
CA ALA A 116 4.66 4.22 -6.59
C ALA A 116 5.88 4.28 -5.69
N ILE A 117 5.96 5.29 -4.83
CA ILE A 117 7.06 5.44 -3.86
C ILE A 117 7.12 4.24 -2.93
N THR A 118 5.98 3.81 -2.39
CA THR A 118 5.91 2.69 -1.47
C THR A 118 6.33 1.38 -2.14
N LEU A 119 5.84 1.12 -3.32
CA LEU A 119 6.17 -0.10 -4.06
C LEU A 119 7.66 -0.14 -4.43
N PHE A 120 8.23 0.99 -4.80
CA PHE A 120 9.62 1.05 -5.20
C PHE A 120 10.56 0.95 -4.00
N TYR A 121 10.39 1.80 -3.00
CA TYR A 121 11.35 1.90 -1.89
C TYR A 121 11.10 0.92 -0.76
N LEU A 122 9.84 0.64 -0.44
CA LEU A 122 9.51 -0.26 0.68
C LEU A 122 9.44 -1.71 0.23
N ASN A 123 8.87 -1.97 -0.94
CA ASN A 123 8.62 -3.33 -1.41
C ASN A 123 9.62 -3.82 -2.45
N GLY A 124 10.51 -2.96 -2.93
CA GLY A 124 11.60 -3.34 -3.82
C GLY A 124 11.21 -3.66 -5.27
N TYR A 125 10.04 -3.23 -5.71
CA TYR A 125 9.62 -3.43 -7.10
C TYR A 125 10.30 -2.44 -8.04
N ASN A 126 10.60 -2.88 -9.25
CA ASN A 126 11.13 -2.00 -10.29
C ASN A 126 9.96 -1.29 -11.03
N VAL A 127 10.30 -0.34 -11.90
CA VAL A 127 9.31 0.47 -12.63
C VAL A 127 8.34 -0.41 -13.42
N LYS A 128 8.86 -1.43 -14.10
CA LYS A 128 8.03 -2.34 -14.91
C LYS A 128 7.03 -3.11 -14.05
N GLU A 129 7.47 -3.60 -12.91
CA GLU A 129 6.61 -4.32 -11.97
C GLU A 129 5.54 -3.41 -11.37
N ILE A 130 5.92 -2.18 -11.01
CA ILE A 130 4.97 -1.19 -10.48
C ILE A 130 3.91 -0.87 -11.54
N ALA A 131 4.33 -0.69 -12.78
CA ALA A 131 3.38 -0.44 -13.88
C ALA A 131 2.36 -1.57 -14.00
N SER A 132 2.80 -2.81 -13.85
CA SER A 132 1.91 -3.97 -13.89
C SER A 132 0.94 -3.99 -12.70
N ILE A 133 1.44 -3.75 -11.48
CA ILE A 133 0.63 -3.75 -10.27
C ILE A 133 -0.44 -2.65 -10.30
N THR A 134 -0.06 -1.45 -10.74
CA THR A 134 -0.95 -0.29 -10.75
C THR A 134 -1.72 -0.11 -12.05
N GLU A 135 -1.50 -0.98 -13.04
CA GLU A 135 -2.14 -0.94 -14.36
C GLU A 135 -1.94 0.40 -15.06
N THR A 136 -0.71 0.90 -15.02
CA THR A 136 -0.32 2.15 -15.68
C THR A 136 0.89 1.91 -16.57
N SER A 137 1.30 2.93 -17.32
CA SER A 137 2.51 2.83 -18.16
C SER A 137 3.78 3.02 -17.32
N GLU A 138 4.90 2.52 -17.82
CA GLU A 138 6.20 2.73 -17.19
C GLU A 138 6.55 4.22 -17.11
N ASP A 139 6.20 4.99 -18.16
CA ASP A 139 6.43 6.44 -18.15
C ASP A 139 5.63 7.13 -17.05
N ALA A 140 4.38 6.71 -16.83
CA ALA A 140 3.55 7.24 -15.73
C ALA A 140 4.20 6.94 -14.38
N VAL A 141 4.71 5.72 -14.19
CA VAL A 141 5.39 5.33 -12.94
C VAL A 141 6.64 6.19 -12.72
N LYS A 142 7.45 6.40 -13.76
CA LYS A 142 8.65 7.24 -13.66
C LYS A 142 8.31 8.66 -13.23
N LYS A 143 7.24 9.23 -13.78
CA LYS A 143 6.77 10.58 -13.41
C LYS A 143 6.28 10.60 -11.96
N GLN A 144 5.52 9.60 -11.55
CA GLN A 144 5.03 9.49 -10.18
C GLN A 144 6.17 9.38 -9.18
N LEU A 145 7.19 8.59 -9.48
CA LEU A 145 8.38 8.46 -8.64
C LEU A 145 9.15 9.77 -8.54
N SER A 146 9.36 10.44 -9.68
CA SER A 146 10.07 11.72 -9.72
C SER A 146 9.35 12.78 -8.89
N ARG A 147 8.06 12.94 -9.11
CA ARG A 147 7.24 13.92 -8.39
C ARG A 147 7.15 13.59 -6.89
N GLY A 148 6.98 12.31 -6.58
CA GLY A 148 6.93 11.87 -5.19
C GLY A 148 8.24 12.12 -4.45
N ARG A 149 9.37 11.82 -5.09
CA ARG A 149 10.69 12.09 -4.52
C ARG A 149 10.90 13.59 -4.25
N ASP A 150 10.53 14.44 -5.20
CA ASP A 150 10.70 15.88 -5.06
C ASP A 150 9.88 16.41 -3.87
N LYS A 151 8.63 15.98 -3.75
CA LYS A 151 7.76 16.37 -2.64
C LYS A 151 8.29 15.87 -1.30
N LEU A 152 8.79 14.64 -1.25
CA LEU A 152 9.35 14.08 -0.03
C LEU A 152 10.62 14.81 0.41
N LYS A 153 11.50 15.14 -0.53
CA LYS A 153 12.70 15.93 -0.24
C LYS A 153 12.34 17.26 0.37
N GLU A 154 11.35 17.93 -0.19
CA GLU A 154 10.88 19.22 0.33
C GLU A 154 10.32 19.07 1.76
N LYS A 155 9.46 18.07 1.98
CA LYS A 155 8.82 17.85 3.29
C LYS A 155 9.79 17.39 4.35
N LEU A 156 10.75 16.56 4.00
CA LEU A 156 11.77 16.04 4.93
C LEU A 156 13.00 16.95 5.02
N LYS A 157 13.05 18.00 4.23
CA LYS A 157 14.16 18.96 4.16
C LYS A 157 15.51 18.31 3.86
N LEU A 158 15.49 17.40 2.88
CA LEU A 158 16.71 16.70 2.45
C LEU A 158 17.49 17.46 1.38
#